data_46ce43b1521e1cea1957263f1e8adadf
#
_entry.id   46ce43b1521e1cea1957263f1e8adadf
#
_cell.length_a   1.000
_cell.length_b   1.000
_cell.length_c   1.000
_cell.angle_alpha   90.00
_cell.angle_beta   90.00
_cell.angle_gamma   90.00
#
_symmetry.space_group_name_H-M   'P 1'
#
loop_
_entity.id
_entity.type
_entity.pdbx_description
1 polymer ?
#
loop_
_entity_poly.entity_id
_entity_poly.type
_entity_poly.pdbx_seq_one_letter_code
_entity_poly.pdbx_strand_id
1 'polypeptide(L)'
;AVELYDRYKKNILGVISDVGFVLHRNDPPESEKRDAGIDLCRRIKADNPLMPVLLQSSQTEFEVQARQLGAGFIAKNSKTLLTQLHEYIDKEFAFGEFLFKDPDTGAVIGKAKDLVQMQEMIATIPDKAFEYHTSQNHLSKWLYSRGLFPLAAAIRRGNKSQFASTQEHRQRIVNLIKDYRTLLGQGVVARFDPETYSDAVAFARIGEGSLGGKARGLAFMNSMILKHRLYDKHANVRIMIPRSVVIATDYFDDFIRLNGLKYIISQEFSDEEILSEFVSSTVPAKLQQELKAYIQTVRTPLAVRSSSKLEDSHYQPFAGIYSTYMIPYVDNGDQMLRLLLKAVKSVYASVYFATSRAYLSSSQNLISEEKMAVIIQEVCGTEQDGLFFPTFSGVARSINYYP
;
A
#
# COMPACT_ATOMS: atom_id res chain seq x y z
N ALA A 1 1.74 -6.70 -33.72
CA ALA A 1 0.89 -5.67 -33.08
C ALA A 1 -0.42 -6.30 -32.57
N VAL A 2 -1.17 -6.99 -33.42
CA VAL A 2 -2.48 -7.59 -33.06
C VAL A 2 -2.36 -8.58 -31.89
N GLU A 3 -1.38 -9.47 -31.94
CA GLU A 3 -1.14 -10.44 -30.86
C GLU A 3 -0.84 -9.79 -29.50
N LEU A 4 -0.06 -8.72 -29.50
CA LEU A 4 0.22 -7.94 -28.29
C LEU A 4 -1.05 -7.27 -27.77
N TYR A 5 -1.85 -6.68 -28.66
CA TYR A 5 -3.12 -6.10 -28.27
C TYR A 5 -4.05 -7.16 -27.66
N ASP A 6 -4.26 -8.30 -28.31
CA ASP A 6 -5.14 -9.36 -27.81
C ASP A 6 -4.69 -9.91 -26.46
N ARG A 7 -3.36 -9.98 -26.22
CA ARG A 7 -2.79 -10.43 -24.95
C ARG A 7 -2.99 -9.43 -23.82
N TYR A 8 -2.83 -8.14 -24.09
CA TYR A 8 -2.77 -7.09 -23.05
C TYR A 8 -3.98 -6.15 -23.01
N LYS A 9 -4.97 -6.29 -23.91
CA LYS A 9 -6.11 -5.37 -24.06
C LYS A 9 -6.89 -5.07 -22.78
N LYS A 10 -6.81 -5.93 -21.76
CA LYS A 10 -7.45 -5.69 -20.46
C LYS A 10 -6.67 -4.73 -19.57
N ASN A 11 -5.38 -4.55 -19.83
CA ASN A 11 -4.44 -3.84 -18.94
C ASN A 11 -3.66 -2.72 -19.64
N ILE A 12 -3.98 -2.39 -20.91
CA ILE A 12 -3.38 -1.26 -21.63
C ILE A 12 -4.26 -0.01 -21.56
N LEU A 13 -3.64 1.14 -21.47
CA LEU A 13 -4.32 2.45 -21.40
C LEU A 13 -4.76 2.94 -22.76
N GLY A 14 -4.00 2.63 -23.78
CA GLY A 14 -4.22 3.00 -25.15
C GLY A 14 -3.11 2.46 -26.05
N VAL A 15 -3.19 2.78 -27.33
CA VAL A 15 -2.24 2.34 -28.36
C VAL A 15 -1.71 3.53 -29.13
N ILE A 16 -0.37 3.62 -29.22
CA ILE A 16 0.32 4.54 -30.12
C ILE A 16 0.96 3.68 -31.21
N SER A 17 0.64 3.94 -32.47
CA SER A 17 1.11 3.14 -33.59
C SER A 17 1.51 4.00 -34.77
N ASP A 18 2.50 3.55 -35.52
CA ASP A 18 2.71 4.03 -36.87
C ASP A 18 1.53 3.64 -37.77
N VAL A 19 1.31 4.38 -38.84
CA VAL A 19 0.31 4.04 -39.85
C VAL A 19 0.84 2.93 -40.77
N GLY A 20 2.09 3.04 -41.23
CA GLY A 20 2.76 2.02 -42.01
C GLY A 20 3.68 1.15 -41.16
N PHE A 21 3.62 -0.17 -41.33
CA PHE A 21 4.57 -1.12 -40.76
C PHE A 21 4.45 -2.51 -41.40
N VAL A 22 5.52 -3.33 -41.23
CA VAL A 22 5.51 -4.73 -41.67
C VAL A 22 4.58 -5.56 -40.80
N LEU A 23 3.83 -6.48 -41.40
CA LEU A 23 2.84 -7.28 -40.64
C LEU A 23 3.47 -8.35 -39.76
N HIS A 24 4.57 -8.95 -40.23
CA HIS A 24 5.29 -9.96 -39.47
C HIS A 24 6.70 -9.50 -39.15
N ARG A 25 7.24 -9.92 -38.01
CA ARG A 25 8.56 -9.49 -37.51
C ARG A 25 9.72 -9.80 -38.47
N ASN A 26 9.59 -10.87 -39.26
CA ASN A 26 10.63 -11.35 -40.16
C ASN A 26 10.41 -10.90 -41.61
N ASP A 27 9.38 -10.10 -41.86
CA ASP A 27 9.13 -9.58 -43.21
C ASP A 27 10.21 -8.53 -43.56
N PRO A 28 10.65 -8.47 -44.84
CA PRO A 28 11.58 -7.44 -45.25
C PRO A 28 10.94 -6.05 -45.21
N PRO A 29 11.72 -4.98 -44.96
CA PRO A 29 11.19 -3.61 -44.89
C PRO A 29 10.36 -3.17 -46.10
N GLU A 30 10.68 -3.68 -47.27
CA GLU A 30 9.96 -3.38 -48.53
C GLU A 30 8.52 -3.92 -48.55
N SER A 31 8.19 -4.87 -47.65
CA SER A 31 6.85 -5.42 -47.50
C SER A 31 5.95 -4.60 -46.55
N GLU A 32 6.37 -3.40 -46.20
CA GLU A 32 5.60 -2.50 -45.35
C GLU A 32 4.21 -2.26 -45.94
N LYS A 33 3.17 -2.54 -45.12
CA LYS A 33 1.80 -2.22 -45.47
C LYS A 33 1.51 -0.79 -45.01
N ARG A 34 1.22 0.11 -45.99
CA ARG A 34 1.09 1.55 -45.78
C ARG A 34 -0.03 1.97 -44.82
N ASP A 35 -1.10 1.16 -44.72
CA ASP A 35 -2.30 1.41 -43.92
C ASP A 35 -2.45 0.38 -42.75
N ALA A 36 -1.41 -0.35 -42.41
CA ALA A 36 -1.44 -1.38 -41.34
C ALA A 36 -1.95 -0.84 -39.98
N GLY A 37 -1.59 0.40 -39.62
CA GLY A 37 -2.04 1.07 -38.40
C GLY A 37 -3.52 1.46 -38.45
N ILE A 38 -4.05 1.80 -39.64
CA ILE A 38 -5.49 2.05 -39.83
C ILE A 38 -6.27 0.75 -39.59
N ASP A 39 -5.80 -0.38 -40.13
CA ASP A 39 -6.45 -1.68 -39.93
C ASP A 39 -6.38 -2.13 -38.47
N LEU A 40 -5.23 -1.93 -37.82
CA LEU A 40 -5.07 -2.17 -36.40
C LEU A 40 -6.04 -1.31 -35.59
N CYS A 41 -6.14 -0.02 -35.91
CA CYS A 41 -7.06 0.90 -35.23
C CYS A 41 -8.51 0.45 -35.40
N ARG A 42 -8.94 0.07 -36.62
CA ARG A 42 -10.29 -0.44 -36.92
C ARG A 42 -10.62 -1.66 -36.06
N ARG A 43 -9.70 -2.61 -35.96
CA ARG A 43 -9.84 -3.80 -35.08
C ARG A 43 -9.98 -3.44 -33.64
N ILE A 44 -9.10 -2.56 -33.10
CA ILE A 44 -9.14 -2.11 -31.72
C ILE A 44 -10.46 -1.42 -31.42
N LYS A 45 -10.92 -0.52 -32.28
CA LYS A 45 -12.17 0.21 -32.11
C LYS A 45 -13.41 -0.67 -32.21
N ALA A 46 -13.36 -1.74 -32.99
CA ALA A 46 -14.42 -2.74 -33.07
C ALA A 46 -14.52 -3.56 -31.75
N ASP A 47 -13.39 -3.90 -31.13
CA ASP A 47 -13.34 -4.63 -29.86
C ASP A 47 -13.62 -3.70 -28.66
N ASN A 48 -13.04 -2.50 -28.66
CA ASN A 48 -13.20 -1.49 -27.60
C ASN A 48 -13.29 -0.08 -28.19
N PRO A 49 -14.50 0.43 -28.49
CA PRO A 49 -14.68 1.77 -29.09
C PRO A 49 -14.06 2.91 -28.26
N LEU A 50 -13.91 2.72 -26.93
CA LEU A 50 -13.39 3.73 -26.02
C LEU A 50 -11.87 3.66 -25.83
N MET A 51 -11.19 2.66 -26.41
CA MET A 51 -9.73 2.56 -26.32
C MET A 51 -9.09 3.75 -27.04
N PRO A 52 -8.28 4.58 -26.39
CA PRO A 52 -7.53 5.62 -27.06
C PRO A 52 -6.53 5.00 -28.04
N VAL A 53 -6.55 5.48 -29.28
CA VAL A 53 -5.59 5.11 -30.31
C VAL A 53 -5.02 6.37 -30.93
N LEU A 54 -3.71 6.48 -30.95
CA LEU A 54 -2.97 7.55 -31.61
C LEU A 54 -2.19 6.96 -32.78
N LEU A 55 -2.40 7.50 -33.94
CA LEU A 55 -1.67 7.12 -35.17
C LEU A 55 -0.64 8.19 -35.51
N GLN A 56 0.53 7.74 -35.93
CA GLN A 56 1.64 8.59 -36.36
C GLN A 56 2.05 8.28 -37.79
N SER A 57 2.20 9.29 -38.63
CA SER A 57 2.69 9.12 -40.01
C SER A 57 3.39 10.39 -40.49
N SER A 58 4.32 10.24 -41.44
CA SER A 58 4.82 11.35 -42.25
C SER A 58 3.84 11.73 -43.36
N GLN A 59 2.87 10.85 -43.68
CA GLN A 59 1.85 11.04 -44.72
C GLN A 59 0.56 11.52 -44.05
N THR A 60 0.20 12.78 -44.28
CA THR A 60 -1.00 13.41 -43.66
C THR A 60 -2.32 12.98 -44.27
N GLU A 61 -2.30 12.29 -45.38
CA GLU A 61 -3.52 11.76 -46.08
C GLU A 61 -4.33 10.80 -45.18
N PHE A 62 -3.68 10.13 -44.21
CA PHE A 62 -4.34 9.22 -43.28
C PHE A 62 -5.05 9.91 -42.13
N GLU A 63 -4.88 11.22 -41.93
CA GLU A 63 -5.48 11.96 -40.80
C GLU A 63 -7.02 11.87 -40.84
N VAL A 64 -7.63 12.04 -42.00
CA VAL A 64 -9.09 11.97 -42.13
C VAL A 64 -9.62 10.60 -41.74
N GLN A 65 -8.96 9.53 -42.20
CA GLN A 65 -9.36 8.15 -41.85
C GLN A 65 -9.18 7.86 -40.37
N ALA A 66 -8.08 8.33 -39.75
CA ALA A 66 -7.84 8.19 -38.32
C ALA A 66 -8.95 8.84 -37.50
N ARG A 67 -9.31 10.09 -37.84
CA ARG A 67 -10.40 10.83 -37.19
C ARG A 67 -11.77 10.18 -37.35
N GLN A 68 -12.08 9.63 -38.54
CA GLN A 68 -13.33 8.89 -38.77
C GLN A 68 -13.44 7.63 -37.92
N LEU A 69 -12.30 7.00 -37.60
CA LEU A 69 -12.23 5.86 -36.67
C LEU A 69 -12.22 6.27 -35.20
N GLY A 70 -12.29 7.57 -34.90
CA GLY A 70 -12.18 8.07 -33.53
C GLY A 70 -10.78 7.90 -32.92
N ALA A 71 -9.73 7.92 -33.75
CA ALA A 71 -8.34 7.93 -33.33
C ALA A 71 -7.73 9.34 -33.42
N GLY A 72 -6.72 9.61 -32.60
CA GLY A 72 -5.83 10.75 -32.75
C GLY A 72 -4.86 10.53 -33.91
N PHE A 73 -4.37 11.64 -34.49
CA PHE A 73 -3.35 11.60 -35.54
C PHE A 73 -2.30 12.69 -35.27
N ILE A 74 -1.02 12.33 -35.38
CA ILE A 74 0.10 13.25 -35.30
C ILE A 74 1.04 13.03 -36.48
N ALA A 75 1.37 14.12 -37.18
CA ALA A 75 2.34 14.09 -38.28
C ALA A 75 3.76 13.97 -37.68
N LYS A 76 4.55 12.96 -38.12
CA LYS A 76 5.92 12.72 -37.64
C LYS A 76 6.88 13.90 -37.94
N ASN A 77 6.62 14.66 -38.98
CA ASN A 77 7.41 15.83 -39.36
C ASN A 77 6.96 17.13 -38.72
N SER A 78 6.00 17.08 -37.79
CA SER A 78 5.55 18.24 -37.03
C SER A 78 6.67 18.78 -36.11
N LYS A 79 6.92 20.08 -36.16
CA LYS A 79 7.86 20.76 -35.24
C LYS A 79 7.42 20.66 -33.76
N THR A 80 6.16 20.41 -33.51
CA THR A 80 5.54 20.29 -32.18
C THR A 80 5.13 18.85 -31.82
N LEU A 81 5.75 17.86 -32.47
CA LEU A 81 5.41 16.44 -32.28
C LEU A 81 5.35 16.03 -30.81
N LEU A 82 6.38 16.36 -30.02
CA LEU A 82 6.45 15.99 -28.60
C LEU A 82 5.38 16.69 -27.76
N THR A 83 5.11 17.96 -28.06
CA THR A 83 4.05 18.72 -27.38
C THR A 83 2.67 18.11 -27.68
N GLN A 84 2.38 17.83 -28.96
CA GLN A 84 1.12 17.19 -29.38
C GLN A 84 0.97 15.81 -28.77
N LEU A 85 2.05 15.03 -28.69
CA LEU A 85 2.06 13.71 -28.05
C LEU A 85 1.75 13.83 -26.57
N HIS A 86 2.38 14.78 -25.87
CA HIS A 86 2.14 15.03 -24.45
C HIS A 86 0.68 15.44 -24.20
N GLU A 87 0.17 16.39 -24.95
CA GLU A 87 -1.22 16.85 -24.87
C GLU A 87 -2.22 15.70 -25.11
N TYR A 88 -1.93 14.84 -26.08
CA TYR A 88 -2.78 13.68 -26.38
C TYR A 88 -2.77 12.68 -25.23
N ILE A 89 -1.59 12.37 -24.68
CA ILE A 89 -1.44 11.45 -23.55
C ILE A 89 -2.18 11.99 -22.32
N ASP A 90 -1.99 13.24 -21.98
CA ASP A 90 -2.66 13.85 -20.82
C ASP A 90 -4.18 13.84 -20.98
N LYS A 91 -4.67 14.19 -22.17
CA LYS A 91 -6.10 14.30 -22.42
C LYS A 91 -6.79 12.96 -22.60
N GLU A 92 -6.27 12.11 -23.48
CA GLU A 92 -6.97 10.89 -23.91
C GLU A 92 -6.63 9.68 -23.03
N PHE A 93 -5.44 9.63 -22.45
CA PHE A 93 -5.07 8.59 -21.48
C PHE A 93 -5.40 8.98 -20.04
N ALA A 94 -5.97 10.19 -19.86
CA ALA A 94 -6.42 10.71 -18.59
C ALA A 94 -5.34 10.73 -17.49
N PHE A 95 -4.08 11.04 -17.86
CA PHE A 95 -3.05 11.40 -16.89
C PHE A 95 -3.35 12.79 -16.30
N GLY A 96 -2.87 13.07 -15.10
CA GLY A 96 -3.18 14.33 -14.43
C GLY A 96 -4.43 14.29 -13.54
N GLU A 97 -4.85 15.43 -13.00
CA GLU A 97 -6.03 15.54 -12.13
C GLU A 97 -7.32 15.22 -12.89
N PHE A 98 -8.27 14.55 -12.19
CA PHE A 98 -9.62 14.42 -12.75
C PHE A 98 -10.36 15.74 -12.63
N LEU A 99 -10.90 16.23 -13.73
CA LEU A 99 -11.67 17.47 -13.78
C LEU A 99 -13.16 17.14 -13.89
N PHE A 100 -13.91 17.44 -12.84
CA PHE A 100 -15.37 17.38 -12.89
C PHE A 100 -15.89 18.63 -13.63
N LYS A 101 -16.65 18.39 -14.67
CA LYS A 101 -17.18 19.47 -15.52
C LYS A 101 -18.71 19.48 -15.49
N ASP A 102 -19.25 20.67 -15.50
CA ASP A 102 -20.66 20.89 -15.81
C ASP A 102 -20.91 20.56 -17.28
N PRO A 103 -21.87 19.67 -17.60
CA PRO A 103 -22.08 19.23 -18.99
C PRO A 103 -22.68 20.31 -19.91
N ASP A 104 -23.33 21.33 -19.37
CA ASP A 104 -23.97 22.40 -20.16
C ASP A 104 -22.99 23.52 -20.49
N THR A 105 -22.20 23.91 -19.49
CA THR A 105 -21.29 25.06 -19.59
C THR A 105 -19.85 24.66 -19.92
N GLY A 106 -19.47 23.39 -19.67
CA GLY A 106 -18.09 22.93 -19.74
C GLY A 106 -17.20 23.42 -18.60
N ALA A 107 -17.73 24.20 -17.68
CA ALA A 107 -17.00 24.77 -16.54
C ALA A 107 -16.50 23.66 -15.59
N VAL A 108 -15.28 23.81 -15.07
CA VAL A 108 -14.75 22.91 -14.05
C VAL A 108 -15.38 23.23 -12.70
N ILE A 109 -16.16 22.28 -12.17
CA ILE A 109 -16.89 22.40 -10.89
C ILE A 109 -16.18 21.68 -9.73
N GLY A 110 -15.10 20.92 -10.04
CA GLY A 110 -14.31 20.24 -9.02
C GLY A 110 -13.13 19.50 -9.63
N LYS A 111 -12.19 19.09 -8.77
CA LYS A 111 -10.98 18.35 -9.16
C LYS A 111 -10.70 17.21 -8.19
N ALA A 112 -10.06 16.15 -8.67
CA ALA A 112 -9.56 15.08 -7.83
C ALA A 112 -8.18 14.61 -8.33
N LYS A 113 -7.20 14.62 -7.43
CA LYS A 113 -5.84 14.13 -7.71
C LYS A 113 -5.63 12.68 -7.25
N ASP A 114 -6.47 12.22 -6.32
CA ASP A 114 -6.40 10.90 -5.70
C ASP A 114 -7.79 10.30 -5.43
N LEU A 115 -7.83 9.07 -4.90
CA LEU A 115 -9.09 8.38 -4.61
C LEU A 115 -9.88 9.01 -3.46
N VAL A 116 -9.23 9.72 -2.53
CA VAL A 116 -9.94 10.41 -1.43
C VAL A 116 -10.78 11.53 -1.99
N GLN A 117 -10.13 12.44 -2.72
CA GLN A 117 -10.80 13.57 -3.36
C GLN A 117 -11.82 13.10 -4.41
N MET A 118 -11.52 12.03 -5.15
CA MET A 118 -12.47 11.43 -6.09
C MET A 118 -13.75 10.98 -5.38
N GLN A 119 -13.63 10.30 -4.25
CA GLN A 119 -14.76 9.84 -3.44
C GLN A 119 -15.59 11.00 -2.90
N GLU A 120 -14.95 12.03 -2.35
CA GLU A 120 -15.60 13.24 -1.81
C GLU A 120 -16.35 14.01 -2.91
N MET A 121 -15.68 14.22 -4.04
CA MET A 121 -16.29 14.91 -5.18
C MET A 121 -17.50 14.16 -5.73
N ILE A 122 -17.38 12.84 -5.94
CA ILE A 122 -18.50 12.01 -6.41
C ILE A 122 -19.68 12.10 -5.45
N ALA A 123 -19.46 12.17 -4.14
CA ALA A 123 -20.52 12.29 -3.14
C ALA A 123 -21.28 13.62 -3.23
N THR A 124 -20.65 14.70 -3.70
CA THR A 124 -21.15 16.08 -3.56
C THR A 124 -21.52 16.78 -4.86
N ILE A 125 -20.95 16.36 -6.02
CA ILE A 125 -21.24 17.03 -7.31
C ILE A 125 -22.72 16.91 -7.71
N PRO A 126 -23.27 17.87 -8.51
CA PRO A 126 -24.62 17.79 -9.03
C PRO A 126 -24.89 16.48 -9.80
N ASP A 127 -26.11 15.96 -9.71
CA ASP A 127 -26.50 14.70 -10.37
C ASP A 127 -26.22 14.72 -11.89
N LYS A 128 -26.50 15.83 -12.55
CA LYS A 128 -26.26 16.00 -13.98
C LYS A 128 -24.78 15.83 -14.38
N ALA A 129 -23.87 16.40 -13.57
CA ALA A 129 -22.44 16.23 -13.78
C ALA A 129 -21.97 14.79 -13.47
N PHE A 130 -22.50 14.18 -12.40
CA PHE A 130 -22.25 12.79 -12.09
C PHE A 130 -22.66 11.85 -13.22
N GLU A 131 -23.89 12.01 -13.74
CA GLU A 131 -24.42 11.22 -14.86
C GLU A 131 -23.58 11.41 -16.14
N TYR A 132 -23.18 12.65 -16.42
CA TYR A 132 -22.30 12.95 -17.57
C TYR A 132 -20.99 12.17 -17.47
N HIS A 133 -20.28 12.26 -16.34
CA HIS A 133 -19.00 11.60 -16.19
C HIS A 133 -19.09 10.06 -16.16
N THR A 134 -20.16 9.51 -15.60
CA THR A 134 -20.35 8.06 -15.56
C THR A 134 -20.79 7.50 -16.92
N SER A 135 -21.67 8.16 -17.64
CA SER A 135 -22.14 7.73 -18.98
C SER A 135 -21.01 7.72 -20.01
N GLN A 136 -20.07 8.64 -19.92
CA GLN A 136 -18.90 8.74 -20.80
C GLN A 136 -17.69 7.89 -20.32
N ASN A 137 -17.85 7.11 -19.25
CA ASN A 137 -16.79 6.31 -18.62
C ASN A 137 -15.52 7.11 -18.22
N HIS A 138 -15.66 8.41 -17.96
CA HIS A 138 -14.52 9.25 -17.59
C HIS A 138 -13.84 8.76 -16.31
N LEU A 139 -14.62 8.35 -15.28
CA LEU A 139 -14.11 7.83 -14.02
C LEU A 139 -13.27 6.57 -14.25
N SER A 140 -13.78 5.60 -15.03
CA SER A 140 -13.06 4.36 -15.29
C SER A 140 -11.78 4.60 -16.10
N LYS A 141 -11.79 5.51 -17.10
CA LYS A 141 -10.58 5.89 -17.84
C LYS A 141 -9.50 6.45 -16.93
N TRP A 142 -9.85 7.36 -16.03
CA TRP A 142 -8.93 7.96 -15.08
C TRP A 142 -8.34 6.94 -14.10
N LEU A 143 -9.13 5.98 -13.65
CA LEU A 143 -8.67 4.88 -12.81
C LEU A 143 -7.75 3.92 -13.57
N TYR A 144 -8.04 3.64 -14.85
CA TYR A 144 -7.17 2.85 -15.71
C TYR A 144 -5.78 3.49 -15.85
N SER A 145 -5.71 4.81 -16.07
CA SER A 145 -4.43 5.53 -16.20
C SER A 145 -3.53 5.43 -14.96
N ARG A 146 -4.11 5.07 -13.82
CA ARG A 146 -3.41 4.86 -12.54
C ARG A 146 -3.15 3.40 -12.20
N GLY A 147 -3.40 2.49 -13.14
CA GLY A 147 -3.23 1.05 -12.90
C GLY A 147 -4.27 0.42 -11.97
N LEU A 148 -5.34 1.15 -11.62
CA LEU A 148 -6.40 0.69 -10.72
C LEU A 148 -7.45 -0.14 -11.46
N PHE A 149 -6.98 -1.11 -12.25
CA PHE A 149 -7.77 -1.90 -13.19
C PHE A 149 -9.00 -2.59 -12.58
N PRO A 150 -8.91 -3.25 -11.39
CA PRO A 150 -10.07 -3.90 -10.79
C PRO A 150 -11.19 -2.92 -10.44
N LEU A 151 -10.83 -1.78 -9.84
CA LEU A 151 -11.79 -0.72 -9.50
C LEU A 151 -12.42 -0.09 -10.75
N ALA A 152 -11.58 0.23 -11.74
CA ALA A 152 -12.05 0.78 -13.02
C ALA A 152 -13.04 -0.14 -13.72
N ALA A 153 -12.77 -1.46 -13.74
CA ALA A 153 -13.65 -2.47 -14.32
C ALA A 153 -14.97 -2.60 -13.53
N ALA A 154 -14.92 -2.52 -12.20
CA ALA A 154 -16.12 -2.58 -11.35
C ALA A 154 -17.04 -1.37 -11.56
N ILE A 155 -16.47 -0.16 -11.66
CA ILE A 155 -17.23 1.08 -11.95
C ILE A 155 -17.80 1.05 -13.36
N ARG A 156 -17.04 0.61 -14.37
CA ARG A 156 -17.47 0.53 -15.75
C ARG A 156 -18.66 -0.43 -15.98
N ARG A 157 -18.76 -1.52 -15.20
CA ARG A 157 -19.84 -2.52 -15.31
C ARG A 157 -21.18 -2.01 -14.82
N GLY A 158 -21.23 -0.95 -14.05
CA GLY A 158 -22.45 -0.37 -13.52
C GLY A 158 -23.11 0.57 -14.52
N ASN A 159 -23.86 0.05 -15.51
CA ASN A 159 -24.69 0.87 -16.37
C ASN A 159 -25.87 1.45 -15.62
N LYS A 160 -26.27 2.70 -15.93
CA LYS A 160 -27.40 3.43 -15.33
C LYS A 160 -28.69 2.60 -15.27
N SER A 161 -28.93 1.72 -16.25
CA SER A 161 -30.11 0.86 -16.33
C SER A 161 -30.21 -0.21 -15.23
N GLN A 162 -29.17 -0.40 -14.44
CA GLN A 162 -29.12 -1.39 -13.35
C GLN A 162 -29.48 -0.80 -11.99
N PHE A 163 -29.68 0.52 -11.89
CA PHE A 163 -29.94 1.23 -10.64
C PHE A 163 -31.32 1.89 -10.67
N ALA A 164 -32.03 1.83 -9.56
CA ALA A 164 -33.34 2.43 -9.41
C ALA A 164 -33.27 3.98 -9.39
N SER A 165 -32.13 4.56 -9.01
CA SER A 165 -31.93 6.01 -8.96
C SER A 165 -30.47 6.42 -9.19
N THR A 166 -30.25 7.68 -9.59
CA THR A 166 -28.92 8.30 -9.66
C THR A 166 -28.20 8.25 -8.32
N GLN A 167 -28.92 8.42 -7.23
CA GLN A 167 -28.37 8.37 -5.88
C GLN A 167 -27.88 6.97 -5.49
N GLU A 168 -28.60 5.93 -5.87
CA GLU A 168 -28.15 4.55 -5.66
C GLU A 168 -26.89 4.24 -6.46
N HIS A 169 -26.81 4.66 -7.72
CA HIS A 169 -25.62 4.53 -8.55
C HIS A 169 -24.43 5.27 -7.94
N ARG A 170 -24.63 6.50 -7.48
CA ARG A 170 -23.64 7.33 -6.79
C ARG A 170 -23.11 6.62 -5.55
N GLN A 171 -24.00 6.16 -4.67
CA GLN A 171 -23.63 5.48 -3.44
C GLN A 171 -22.83 4.20 -3.70
N ARG A 172 -23.19 3.46 -4.74
CA ARG A 172 -22.43 2.27 -5.14
C ARG A 172 -21.00 2.63 -5.56
N ILE A 173 -20.80 3.69 -6.35
CA ILE A 173 -19.44 4.09 -6.77
C ILE A 173 -18.65 4.58 -5.56
N VAL A 174 -19.23 5.38 -4.69
CA VAL A 174 -18.61 5.82 -3.42
C VAL A 174 -18.19 4.63 -2.57
N ASN A 175 -19.05 3.63 -2.42
CA ASN A 175 -18.74 2.41 -1.66
C ASN A 175 -17.63 1.58 -2.34
N LEU A 176 -17.65 1.41 -3.67
CA LEU A 176 -16.60 0.71 -4.40
C LEU A 176 -15.22 1.38 -4.20
N ILE A 177 -15.16 2.70 -4.23
CA ILE A 177 -13.92 3.45 -3.99
C ILE A 177 -13.48 3.28 -2.52
N LYS A 178 -14.42 3.40 -1.57
CA LYS A 178 -14.16 3.20 -0.14
C LYS A 178 -13.60 1.80 0.12
N ASP A 179 -14.27 0.76 -0.39
CA ASP A 179 -13.84 -0.63 -0.21
C ASP A 179 -12.47 -0.89 -0.84
N TYR A 180 -12.23 -0.32 -2.03
CA TYR A 180 -10.93 -0.43 -2.70
C TYR A 180 -9.82 0.31 -1.95
N ARG A 181 -10.08 1.51 -1.42
CA ARG A 181 -9.14 2.23 -0.56
C ARG A 181 -8.85 1.46 0.72
N THR A 182 -9.88 0.89 1.36
CA THR A 182 -9.73 0.01 2.52
C THR A 182 -8.86 -1.20 2.17
N LEU A 183 -9.10 -1.83 1.02
CA LEU A 183 -8.28 -2.95 0.53
C LEU A 183 -6.82 -2.55 0.29
N LEU A 184 -6.57 -1.40 -0.33
CA LEU A 184 -5.21 -0.86 -0.52
C LEU A 184 -4.55 -0.49 0.80
N GLY A 185 -5.30 0.10 1.72
CA GLY A 185 -4.82 0.47 3.05
C GLY A 185 -4.49 -0.73 3.93
N GLN A 186 -5.14 -1.86 3.72
CA GLN A 186 -4.90 -3.10 4.46
C GLN A 186 -3.52 -3.74 4.17
N GLY A 187 -2.90 -3.46 3.03
CA GLY A 187 -1.55 -3.92 2.68
C GLY A 187 -0.42 -2.96 3.02
N VAL A 188 -0.74 -1.76 3.48
CA VAL A 188 0.22 -0.70 3.80
C VAL A 188 0.37 -0.59 5.31
N VAL A 189 1.61 -0.46 5.78
CA VAL A 189 1.89 -0.03 7.15
C VAL A 189 1.38 1.39 7.31
N ALA A 190 0.22 1.57 7.88
CA ALA A 190 -0.38 2.87 8.10
C ALA A 190 0.50 3.70 9.06
N ARG A 191 0.58 5.01 8.86
CA ARG A 191 1.14 5.89 9.89
C ARG A 191 0.12 5.95 11.04
N PHE A 192 0.62 5.76 12.26
CA PHE A 192 -0.21 5.94 13.44
C PHE A 192 -0.54 7.43 13.61
N ASP A 193 -1.82 7.73 13.69
CA ASP A 193 -2.34 9.06 13.96
C ASP A 193 -3.36 8.94 15.10
N PRO A 194 -3.10 9.54 16.26
CA PRO A 194 -3.98 9.44 17.43
C PRO A 194 -5.44 9.84 17.17
N GLU A 195 -5.69 10.77 16.23
CA GLU A 195 -7.03 11.29 15.95
C GLU A 195 -7.84 10.37 15.03
N THR A 196 -7.15 9.65 14.13
CA THR A 196 -7.80 8.84 13.09
C THR A 196 -7.59 7.34 13.26
N TYR A 197 -6.75 6.91 14.23
CA TYR A 197 -6.48 5.50 14.47
C TYR A 197 -7.71 4.80 15.03
N SER A 198 -8.10 3.72 14.37
CA SER A 198 -9.22 2.89 14.77
C SER A 198 -8.80 1.42 14.89
N ASP A 199 -9.65 0.62 15.53
CA ASP A 199 -9.52 -0.84 15.63
C ASP A 199 -9.55 -1.57 14.28
N ALA A 200 -9.98 -0.89 13.22
CA ALA A 200 -9.93 -1.40 11.84
C ALA A 200 -8.51 -1.44 11.25
N VAL A 201 -7.55 -0.72 11.82
CA VAL A 201 -6.16 -0.69 11.35
C VAL A 201 -5.40 -1.89 11.89
N ALA A 202 -5.13 -2.88 11.04
CA ALA A 202 -4.44 -4.10 11.43
C ALA A 202 -2.94 -3.90 11.69
N PHE A 203 -2.29 -2.96 10.98
CA PHE A 203 -0.85 -2.73 11.09
C PHE A 203 -0.51 -1.25 10.94
N ALA A 204 0.09 -0.65 11.96
CA ALA A 204 0.50 0.76 11.93
C ALA A 204 1.95 0.94 12.39
N ARG A 205 2.55 2.09 12.03
CA ARG A 205 3.87 2.50 12.52
C ARG A 205 3.81 3.82 13.27
N ILE A 206 4.61 3.93 14.29
CA ILE A 206 4.92 5.14 15.06
C ILE A 206 6.36 5.53 14.71
N GLY A 207 6.58 6.75 14.23
CA GLY A 207 7.88 7.24 13.76
C GLY A 207 8.13 7.03 12.26
N GLU A 208 9.30 7.49 11.79
CA GLU A 208 9.68 7.52 10.36
C GLU A 208 10.87 6.60 10.03
N GLY A 209 11.53 6.05 11.03
CA GLY A 209 12.68 5.18 10.90
C GLY A 209 12.35 3.79 10.30
N SER A 210 13.32 2.89 10.37
CA SER A 210 13.16 1.49 9.97
C SER A 210 12.22 0.76 10.92
N LEU A 211 11.44 -0.19 10.40
CA LEU A 211 10.58 -1.08 11.18
C LEU A 211 11.31 -2.34 11.67
N GLY A 212 12.57 -2.54 11.27
CA GLY A 212 13.30 -3.78 11.52
C GLY A 212 12.79 -4.96 10.69
N GLY A 213 13.44 -6.09 10.85
CA GLY A 213 13.20 -7.28 10.05
C GLY A 213 11.86 -7.94 10.33
N LYS A 214 11.60 -8.34 11.58
CA LYS A 214 10.34 -9.01 11.96
C LYS A 214 9.09 -8.22 11.58
N ALA A 215 9.09 -6.89 11.80
CA ALA A 215 7.94 -6.06 11.45
C ALA A 215 7.72 -5.96 9.94
N ARG A 216 8.79 -5.90 9.14
CA ARG A 216 8.70 -5.95 7.67
C ARG A 216 8.15 -7.29 7.20
N GLY A 217 8.61 -8.40 7.80
CA GLY A 217 8.10 -9.74 7.52
C GLY A 217 6.59 -9.86 7.83
N LEU A 218 6.14 -9.35 8.98
CA LEU A 218 4.71 -9.32 9.35
C LEU A 218 3.90 -8.47 8.37
N ALA A 219 4.38 -7.28 7.98
CA ALA A 219 3.72 -6.42 7.00
C ALA A 219 3.61 -7.10 5.63
N PHE A 220 4.67 -7.77 5.20
CA PHE A 220 4.68 -8.56 3.97
C PHE A 220 3.67 -9.71 4.01
N MET A 221 3.64 -10.50 5.10
CA MET A 221 2.65 -11.57 5.27
C MET A 221 1.23 -11.03 5.26
N ASN A 222 0.96 -9.91 5.92
CA ASN A 222 -0.34 -9.25 5.87
C ASN A 222 -0.75 -8.88 4.43
N SER A 223 0.17 -8.30 3.68
CA SER A 223 -0.03 -7.97 2.25
C SER A 223 -0.34 -9.23 1.42
N MET A 224 0.35 -10.35 1.67
CA MET A 224 0.11 -11.62 0.96
C MET A 224 -1.24 -12.24 1.31
N ILE A 225 -1.64 -12.24 2.59
CA ILE A 225 -2.96 -12.71 3.05
C ILE A 225 -4.06 -11.95 2.31
N LEU A 226 -3.92 -10.64 2.18
CA LEU A 226 -4.90 -9.77 1.52
C LEU A 226 -4.89 -9.95 0.00
N LYS A 227 -3.71 -9.92 -0.62
CA LYS A 227 -3.55 -10.08 -2.07
C LYS A 227 -4.16 -11.39 -2.59
N HIS A 228 -4.00 -12.46 -1.84
CA HIS A 228 -4.50 -13.79 -2.19
C HIS A 228 -5.85 -14.12 -1.54
N ARG A 229 -6.48 -13.15 -0.85
CA ARG A 229 -7.76 -13.31 -0.16
C ARG A 229 -7.79 -14.51 0.78
N LEU A 230 -6.68 -14.78 1.46
CA LEU A 230 -6.58 -15.92 2.37
C LEU A 230 -7.43 -15.73 3.63
N TYR A 231 -7.78 -14.48 3.97
CA TYR A 231 -8.57 -14.13 5.15
C TYR A 231 -10.00 -14.70 5.13
N ASP A 232 -10.54 -14.99 3.95
CA ASP A 232 -11.91 -15.54 3.74
C ASP A 232 -11.93 -16.83 2.91
N LYS A 233 -10.78 -17.48 2.71
CA LYS A 233 -10.64 -18.64 1.84
C LYS A 233 -11.35 -19.89 2.39
N HIS A 234 -11.47 -20.00 3.71
CA HIS A 234 -12.04 -21.17 4.39
C HIS A 234 -13.28 -20.75 5.17
N ALA A 235 -14.37 -21.49 5.01
CA ALA A 235 -15.59 -21.25 5.77
C ALA A 235 -15.33 -21.36 7.29
N ASN A 236 -15.80 -20.37 8.05
CA ASN A 236 -15.65 -20.29 9.51
C ASN A 236 -14.20 -20.16 10.04
N VAL A 237 -13.22 -19.92 9.17
CA VAL A 237 -11.83 -19.68 9.57
C VAL A 237 -11.36 -18.35 8.98
N ARG A 238 -10.92 -17.44 9.84
CA ARG A 238 -10.32 -16.17 9.44
C ARG A 238 -8.81 -16.20 9.64
N ILE A 239 -8.07 -16.10 8.53
CA ILE A 239 -6.60 -16.03 8.56
C ILE A 239 -6.20 -14.55 8.61
N MET A 240 -5.48 -14.14 9.64
CA MET A 240 -5.08 -12.74 9.83
C MET A 240 -3.78 -12.62 10.64
N ILE A 241 -3.09 -11.51 10.46
CA ILE A 241 -2.02 -11.10 11.38
C ILE A 241 -2.68 -10.39 12.58
N PRO A 242 -2.30 -10.71 13.82
CA PRO A 242 -2.78 -9.98 14.98
C PRO A 242 -2.48 -8.49 14.86
N ARG A 243 -3.40 -7.65 15.34
CA ARG A 243 -3.23 -6.20 15.26
C ARG A 243 -1.92 -5.77 15.92
N SER A 244 -1.15 -4.96 15.19
CA SER A 244 0.21 -4.61 15.57
C SER A 244 0.50 -3.14 15.33
N VAL A 245 1.21 -2.51 16.26
CA VAL A 245 1.81 -1.18 16.10
C VAL A 245 3.32 -1.31 16.26
N VAL A 246 4.08 -0.67 15.38
CA VAL A 246 5.54 -0.75 15.38
C VAL A 246 6.14 0.61 15.69
N ILE A 247 6.91 0.70 16.74
CA ILE A 247 7.77 1.86 17.03
C ILE A 247 9.02 1.72 16.17
N ALA A 248 9.23 2.68 15.28
CA ALA A 248 10.36 2.70 14.35
C ALA A 248 11.68 3.08 15.05
N THR A 249 12.79 2.79 14.38
CA THR A 249 14.15 2.92 14.97
C THR A 249 14.57 4.36 15.28
N ASP A 250 13.93 5.38 14.74
CA ASP A 250 14.19 6.78 15.09
C ASP A 250 13.88 7.08 16.55
N TYR A 251 12.84 6.48 17.11
CA TYR A 251 12.54 6.60 18.55
C TYR A 251 13.56 5.89 19.44
N PHE A 252 14.21 4.83 18.98
CA PHE A 252 15.33 4.23 19.70
C PHE A 252 16.51 5.22 19.75
N ASP A 253 16.88 5.80 18.61
CA ASP A 253 17.95 6.81 18.55
C ASP A 253 17.63 8.02 19.45
N ASP A 254 16.38 8.50 19.41
CA ASP A 254 15.93 9.60 20.27
C ASP A 254 15.98 9.26 21.75
N PHE A 255 15.59 8.03 22.14
CA PHE A 255 15.64 7.56 23.49
C PHE A 255 17.08 7.48 24.02
N ILE A 256 18.01 6.90 23.26
CA ILE A 256 19.44 6.82 23.62
C ILE A 256 20.04 8.22 23.75
N ARG A 257 19.71 9.14 22.83
CA ARG A 257 20.19 10.51 22.82
C ARG A 257 19.65 11.32 24.00
N LEU A 258 18.34 11.25 24.25
CA LEU A 258 17.66 11.99 25.31
C LEU A 258 18.23 11.69 26.70
N ASN A 259 18.57 10.42 26.93
CA ASN A 259 19.06 9.93 28.23
C ASN A 259 20.59 9.81 28.28
N GLY A 260 21.31 10.15 27.23
CA GLY A 260 22.78 10.09 27.19
C GLY A 260 23.36 8.68 27.34
N LEU A 261 22.63 7.61 26.98
CA LEU A 261 22.95 6.21 27.29
C LEU A 261 24.10 5.60 26.43
N LYS A 262 24.77 6.38 25.60
CA LYS A 262 25.89 5.88 24.78
C LYS A 262 27.06 5.30 25.57
N TYR A 263 27.27 5.75 26.82
CA TYR A 263 28.34 5.26 27.67
C TYR A 263 28.22 3.76 28.01
N ILE A 264 27.00 3.19 27.96
CA ILE A 264 26.78 1.76 28.23
C ILE A 264 27.52 0.86 27.22
N ILE A 265 27.81 1.36 26.01
CA ILE A 265 28.55 0.62 24.98
C ILE A 265 30.04 0.46 25.39
N SER A 266 30.59 1.44 26.09
CA SER A 266 32.03 1.53 26.42
C SER A 266 32.42 0.97 27.80
N GLN A 267 31.47 0.53 28.59
CA GLN A 267 31.68 0.04 29.96
C GLN A 267 31.11 -1.36 30.16
N GLU A 268 31.66 -2.11 31.10
CA GLU A 268 31.15 -3.42 31.46
C GLU A 268 30.08 -3.27 32.55
N PHE A 269 28.82 -3.42 32.16
CA PHE A 269 27.65 -3.49 33.05
C PHE A 269 27.05 -4.89 32.97
N SER A 270 26.45 -5.32 34.12
CA SER A 270 25.59 -6.49 34.15
C SER A 270 24.27 -6.21 33.43
N ASP A 271 23.57 -7.27 33.04
CA ASP A 271 22.25 -7.14 32.35
C ASP A 271 21.22 -6.46 33.27
N GLU A 272 21.30 -6.68 34.61
CA GLU A 272 20.45 -6.05 35.61
C GLU A 272 20.71 -4.55 35.72
N GLU A 273 21.96 -4.12 35.72
CA GLU A 273 22.35 -2.71 35.77
C GLU A 273 21.87 -1.98 34.48
N ILE A 274 22.09 -2.59 33.30
CA ILE A 274 21.60 -2.06 32.04
C ILE A 274 20.08 -1.93 32.07
N LEU A 275 19.37 -2.98 32.49
CA LEU A 275 17.91 -2.97 32.55
C LEU A 275 17.40 -1.87 33.49
N SER A 276 18.02 -1.72 34.69
CA SER A 276 17.66 -0.70 35.65
C SER A 276 17.81 0.71 35.07
N GLU A 277 18.92 0.97 34.39
CA GLU A 277 19.22 2.26 33.77
C GLU A 277 18.21 2.61 32.67
N PHE A 278 17.90 1.65 31.83
CA PHE A 278 16.91 1.85 30.76
C PHE A 278 15.49 2.04 31.31
N VAL A 279 15.09 1.26 32.32
CA VAL A 279 13.75 1.35 32.90
C VAL A 279 13.56 2.66 33.66
N SER A 280 14.60 3.22 34.31
CA SER A 280 14.57 4.53 34.96
C SER A 280 14.58 5.71 33.99
N SER A 281 15.05 5.50 32.75
CA SER A 281 15.19 6.53 31.72
C SER A 281 13.85 7.06 31.20
N THR A 282 13.87 8.30 30.69
CA THR A 282 12.68 9.01 30.20
C THR A 282 12.38 8.66 28.72
N VAL A 283 11.14 8.31 28.41
CA VAL A 283 10.67 8.09 27.04
C VAL A 283 10.36 9.44 26.39
N PRO A 284 10.70 9.66 25.08
CA PRO A 284 10.34 10.88 24.36
C PRO A 284 8.85 11.20 24.51
N ALA A 285 8.52 12.44 24.83
CA ALA A 285 7.15 12.87 25.18
C ALA A 285 6.14 12.56 24.07
N LYS A 286 6.53 12.74 22.80
CA LYS A 286 5.69 12.44 21.65
C LYS A 286 5.35 10.95 21.58
N LEU A 287 6.34 10.06 21.75
CA LEU A 287 6.12 8.61 21.77
C LEU A 287 5.16 8.22 22.90
N GLN A 288 5.33 8.83 24.08
CA GLN A 288 4.46 8.57 25.22
C GLN A 288 2.99 8.96 24.92
N GLN A 289 2.77 10.09 24.23
CA GLN A 289 1.43 10.53 23.82
C GLN A 289 0.81 9.58 22.78
N GLU A 290 1.58 9.16 21.78
CA GLU A 290 1.13 8.22 20.75
C GLU A 290 0.79 6.85 21.37
N LEU A 291 1.60 6.34 22.29
CA LEU A 291 1.32 5.09 23.01
C LEU A 291 0.12 5.22 23.94
N LYS A 292 -0.07 6.38 24.59
CA LYS A 292 -1.26 6.64 25.40
C LYS A 292 -2.54 6.59 24.55
N ALA A 293 -2.52 7.15 23.35
CA ALA A 293 -3.65 7.07 22.42
C ALA A 293 -3.89 5.62 21.93
N TYR A 294 -2.82 4.89 21.63
CA TYR A 294 -2.93 3.50 21.18
C TYR A 294 -3.60 2.60 22.23
N ILE A 295 -3.19 2.65 23.50
CA ILE A 295 -3.74 1.78 24.54
C ILE A 295 -5.24 2.01 24.80
N GLN A 296 -5.80 3.16 24.43
CA GLN A 296 -7.24 3.41 24.54
C GLN A 296 -8.06 2.49 23.63
N THR A 297 -7.46 1.98 22.55
CA THR A 297 -8.09 1.07 21.59
C THR A 297 -7.85 -0.41 21.90
N VAL A 298 -6.95 -0.72 22.86
CA VAL A 298 -6.56 -2.10 23.21
C VAL A 298 -7.51 -2.68 24.23
N ARG A 299 -7.86 -3.96 24.05
CA ARG A 299 -8.72 -4.73 24.97
C ARG A 299 -8.18 -6.14 25.25
N THR A 300 -6.95 -6.40 24.88
CA THR A 300 -6.29 -7.72 24.99
C THR A 300 -4.90 -7.56 25.58
N PRO A 301 -4.29 -8.62 26.12
CA PRO A 301 -2.87 -8.63 26.45
C PRO A 301 -2.01 -8.27 25.24
N LEU A 302 -0.82 -7.71 25.50
CA LEU A 302 0.12 -7.31 24.45
C LEU A 302 1.43 -8.09 24.55
N ALA A 303 1.97 -8.45 23.39
CA ALA A 303 3.34 -8.93 23.22
C ALA A 303 4.21 -7.77 22.71
N VAL A 304 5.20 -7.37 23.48
CA VAL A 304 6.17 -6.32 23.13
C VAL A 304 7.47 -7.01 22.71
N ARG A 305 7.81 -6.87 21.43
CA ARG A 305 8.83 -7.71 20.78
C ARG A 305 9.86 -6.85 20.06
N SER A 306 11.10 -7.32 20.08
CA SER A 306 12.17 -6.75 19.27
C SER A 306 11.90 -6.88 17.77
N SER A 307 12.40 -5.91 17.00
CA SER A 307 12.47 -5.96 15.56
C SER A 307 13.72 -5.22 15.09
N SER A 308 14.86 -5.87 15.20
CA SER A 308 16.11 -5.29 14.75
C SER A 308 16.31 -5.45 13.27
N LYS A 309 17.26 -4.69 12.71
CA LYS A 309 17.63 -4.78 11.29
C LYS A 309 18.30 -6.10 10.99
N LEU A 310 19.03 -6.68 11.95
CA LEU A 310 19.82 -7.89 11.76
C LEU A 310 19.01 -9.19 11.96
N GLU A 311 17.84 -9.16 12.59
CA GLU A 311 17.04 -10.36 12.87
C GLU A 311 16.60 -11.14 11.64
N ASP A 312 16.54 -10.50 10.46
CA ASP A 312 16.21 -11.15 9.17
C ASP A 312 17.43 -11.31 8.25
N SER A 313 18.63 -11.28 8.80
CA SER A 313 19.84 -11.53 8.00
C SER A 313 19.86 -12.98 7.53
N HIS A 314 19.89 -13.21 6.22
CA HIS A 314 20.00 -14.55 5.64
C HIS A 314 21.31 -15.27 5.99
N TYR A 315 22.35 -14.52 6.35
CA TYR A 315 23.69 -15.06 6.61
C TYR A 315 23.97 -15.29 8.09
N GLN A 316 23.23 -14.64 8.99
CA GLN A 316 23.46 -14.72 10.44
C GLN A 316 22.11 -14.60 11.15
N PRO A 317 21.49 -15.71 11.54
CA PRO A 317 20.17 -15.69 12.20
C PRO A 317 20.29 -15.13 13.62
N PHE A 318 19.56 -14.06 13.92
CA PHE A 318 19.45 -13.41 15.24
C PHE A 318 18.25 -13.91 16.06
N ALA A 319 17.77 -15.10 15.81
CA ALA A 319 16.58 -15.61 16.47
C ALA A 319 16.83 -15.87 17.98
N GLY A 320 15.98 -15.33 18.84
CA GLY A 320 16.01 -15.58 20.28
C GLY A 320 17.04 -14.79 21.08
N ILE A 321 17.78 -13.85 20.46
CA ILE A 321 18.80 -13.06 21.14
C ILE A 321 18.19 -11.90 21.93
N TYR A 322 17.19 -11.22 21.37
CA TYR A 322 16.53 -10.10 22.02
C TYR A 322 15.27 -10.52 22.76
N SER A 323 14.92 -9.73 23.79
CA SER A 323 13.83 -10.05 24.68
C SER A 323 12.45 -9.79 24.09
N THR A 324 11.48 -10.60 24.51
CA THR A 324 10.04 -10.39 24.30
C THR A 324 9.36 -10.30 25.66
N TYR A 325 8.50 -9.29 25.82
CA TYR A 325 7.75 -9.08 27.05
C TYR A 325 6.25 -9.22 26.80
N MET A 326 5.61 -10.06 27.59
CA MET A 326 4.15 -10.19 27.60
C MET A 326 3.59 -9.31 28.72
N ILE A 327 2.62 -8.45 28.41
CA ILE A 327 1.95 -7.62 29.39
C ILE A 327 0.46 -7.94 29.41
N PRO A 328 -0.13 -8.12 30.62
CA PRO A 328 -1.55 -8.39 30.76
C PRO A 328 -2.36 -7.16 30.32
N TYR A 329 -3.60 -7.38 29.92
CA TYR A 329 -4.55 -6.29 29.78
C TYR A 329 -4.97 -5.81 31.18
N VAL A 330 -4.95 -4.49 31.37
CA VAL A 330 -5.39 -3.84 32.60
C VAL A 330 -6.32 -2.70 32.19
N ASP A 331 -7.50 -2.64 32.80
CA ASP A 331 -8.55 -1.65 32.44
C ASP A 331 -8.16 -0.22 32.82
N ASN A 332 -7.20 -0.06 33.78
CA ASN A 332 -6.65 1.25 34.11
C ASN A 332 -5.59 1.68 33.09
N GLY A 333 -5.95 2.70 32.26
CA GLY A 333 -5.11 3.20 31.18
C GLY A 333 -3.73 3.70 31.60
N ASP A 334 -3.61 4.36 32.76
CA ASP A 334 -2.30 4.83 33.22
C ASP A 334 -1.41 3.68 33.73
N GLN A 335 -1.99 2.64 34.31
CA GLN A 335 -1.26 1.42 34.66
C GLN A 335 -0.84 0.65 33.40
N MET A 336 -1.74 0.52 32.41
CA MET A 336 -1.43 -0.12 31.14
C MET A 336 -0.29 0.60 30.41
N LEU A 337 -0.31 1.95 30.40
CA LEU A 337 0.77 2.75 29.82
C LEU A 337 2.10 2.52 30.53
N ARG A 338 2.12 2.49 31.88
CA ARG A 338 3.35 2.21 32.66
C ARG A 338 3.93 0.84 32.31
N LEU A 339 3.09 -0.20 32.21
CA LEU A 339 3.52 -1.54 31.82
C LEU A 339 4.10 -1.56 30.41
N LEU A 340 3.41 -0.91 29.46
CA LEU A 340 3.86 -0.83 28.06
C LEU A 340 5.19 -0.08 27.95
N LEU A 341 5.33 1.08 28.57
CA LEU A 341 6.58 1.86 28.57
C LEU A 341 7.74 1.08 29.20
N LYS A 342 7.49 0.36 30.30
CA LYS A 342 8.50 -0.51 30.91
C LYS A 342 8.93 -1.60 29.92
N ALA A 343 8.01 -2.28 29.27
CA ALA A 343 8.31 -3.33 28.29
C ALA A 343 9.10 -2.80 27.10
N VAL A 344 8.72 -1.64 26.53
CA VAL A 344 9.46 -0.99 25.42
C VAL A 344 10.90 -0.68 25.84
N LYS A 345 11.09 -0.06 27.01
CA LYS A 345 12.42 0.24 27.55
C LYS A 345 13.25 -1.02 27.81
N SER A 346 12.63 -2.10 28.26
CA SER A 346 13.30 -3.38 28.48
C SER A 346 13.70 -4.06 27.14
N VAL A 347 12.90 -3.92 26.10
CA VAL A 347 13.31 -4.35 24.74
C VAL A 347 14.51 -3.54 24.26
N TYR A 348 14.51 -2.23 24.45
CA TYR A 348 15.67 -1.40 24.11
C TYR A 348 16.93 -1.80 24.88
N ALA A 349 16.82 -2.09 26.18
CA ALA A 349 17.93 -2.56 27.02
C ALA A 349 18.55 -3.85 26.48
N SER A 350 17.72 -4.77 25.96
CA SER A 350 18.19 -6.09 25.50
C SER A 350 19.20 -6.05 24.34
N VAL A 351 19.29 -4.91 23.64
CA VAL A 351 20.36 -4.69 22.63
C VAL A 351 21.75 -4.79 23.27
N TYR A 352 21.89 -4.37 24.52
CA TYR A 352 23.15 -4.22 25.23
C TYR A 352 23.42 -5.36 26.21
N PHE A 353 22.56 -6.35 26.35
CA PHE A 353 22.77 -7.52 27.22
C PHE A 353 23.97 -8.38 26.79
N ALA A 354 24.53 -9.11 27.68
CA ALA A 354 25.72 -9.93 27.47
C ALA A 354 25.60 -10.86 26.25
N THR A 355 24.45 -11.54 26.11
CA THR A 355 24.16 -12.42 24.99
C THR A 355 24.18 -11.66 23.66
N SER A 356 23.55 -10.49 23.60
CA SER A 356 23.51 -9.65 22.39
C SER A 356 24.89 -9.12 22.04
N ARG A 357 25.65 -8.65 23.03
CA ARG A 357 27.03 -8.17 22.83
C ARG A 357 27.95 -9.27 22.32
N ALA A 358 27.91 -10.46 22.92
CA ALA A 358 28.71 -11.60 22.51
C ALA A 358 28.41 -12.01 21.06
N TYR A 359 27.13 -12.05 20.70
CA TYR A 359 26.74 -12.40 19.34
C TYR A 359 27.17 -11.35 18.30
N LEU A 360 26.94 -10.06 18.58
CA LEU A 360 27.35 -8.96 17.69
C LEU A 360 28.86 -8.95 17.48
N SER A 361 29.65 -9.16 18.54
CA SER A 361 31.09 -9.24 18.46
C SER A 361 31.57 -10.41 17.59
N SER A 362 30.89 -11.57 17.63
CA SER A 362 31.22 -12.74 16.83
C SER A 362 30.84 -12.58 15.34
N SER A 363 29.90 -11.69 15.04
CA SER A 363 29.35 -11.51 13.70
C SER A 363 29.94 -10.34 12.91
N GLN A 364 31.01 -9.69 13.40
CA GLN A 364 31.64 -8.50 12.82
C GLN A 364 30.70 -7.26 12.71
N ASN A 365 29.56 -7.30 13.36
CA ASN A 365 28.66 -6.16 13.45
C ASN A 365 29.03 -5.27 14.64
N LEU A 366 28.93 -3.95 14.46
CA LEU A 366 29.19 -3.01 15.54
C LEU A 366 27.90 -2.78 16.33
N ILE A 367 27.96 -3.01 17.64
CA ILE A 367 26.83 -2.76 18.56
C ILE A 367 26.34 -1.29 18.50
N SER A 368 27.25 -0.36 18.18
CA SER A 368 26.92 1.06 18.00
C SER A 368 26.07 1.38 16.79
N GLU A 369 26.01 0.46 15.82
CA GLU A 369 25.21 0.59 14.61
C GLU A 369 23.87 -0.15 14.70
N GLU A 370 23.70 -0.98 15.74
CA GLU A 370 22.44 -1.70 15.95
C GLU A 370 21.33 -0.75 16.37
N LYS A 371 20.19 -0.86 15.71
CA LYS A 371 19.00 -0.05 15.95
C LYS A 371 17.80 -0.94 16.15
N MET A 372 17.02 -0.62 17.18
CA MET A 372 15.89 -1.43 17.59
C MET A 372 14.56 -0.74 17.28
N ALA A 373 13.76 -1.37 16.44
CA ALA A 373 12.33 -1.13 16.37
C ALA A 373 11.59 -2.07 17.34
N VAL A 374 10.41 -1.66 17.80
CA VAL A 374 9.62 -2.46 18.75
C VAL A 374 8.24 -2.74 18.16
N ILE A 375 7.88 -4.02 18.09
CA ILE A 375 6.53 -4.46 17.71
C ILE A 375 5.69 -4.57 18.98
N ILE A 376 4.56 -3.88 19.02
CA ILE A 376 3.51 -4.03 20.02
C ILE A 376 2.37 -4.76 19.33
N GLN A 377 2.12 -6.01 19.71
CA GLN A 377 1.18 -6.90 19.04
C GLN A 377 0.14 -7.40 20.02
N GLU A 378 -1.14 -7.38 19.64
CA GLU A 378 -2.19 -7.97 20.43
C GLU A 378 -2.07 -9.49 20.46
N VAL A 379 -2.30 -10.08 21.62
CA VAL A 379 -2.27 -11.53 21.81
C VAL A 379 -3.62 -12.10 21.41
N CYS A 380 -3.61 -13.15 20.59
CA CYS A 380 -4.80 -13.90 20.23
C CYS A 380 -5.12 -14.95 21.28
N GLY A 381 -6.35 -14.96 21.75
CA GLY A 381 -6.80 -15.92 22.77
C GLY A 381 -8.13 -15.51 23.37
N THR A 382 -8.52 -16.25 24.39
CA THR A 382 -9.70 -15.98 25.23
C THR A 382 -9.33 -16.10 26.69
N GLU A 383 -10.03 -15.36 27.52
CA GLU A 383 -9.88 -15.48 28.97
C GLU A 383 -10.69 -16.66 29.49
N GLN A 384 -10.03 -17.52 30.25
CA GLN A 384 -10.65 -18.65 30.94
C GLN A 384 -10.01 -18.79 32.33
N ASP A 385 -10.82 -18.74 33.38
CA ASP A 385 -10.37 -18.86 34.78
C ASP A 385 -9.25 -17.88 35.17
N GLY A 386 -9.34 -16.65 34.68
CA GLY A 386 -8.33 -15.60 34.93
C GLY A 386 -7.04 -15.74 34.15
N LEU A 387 -6.94 -16.67 33.24
CA LEU A 387 -5.83 -16.87 32.32
C LEU A 387 -6.24 -16.57 30.88
N PHE A 388 -5.33 -15.98 30.11
CA PHE A 388 -5.56 -15.65 28.70
C PHE A 388 -4.66 -16.52 27.81
N PHE A 389 -5.27 -17.39 27.00
CA PHE A 389 -4.52 -18.29 26.12
C PHE A 389 -5.33 -18.66 24.85
N PRO A 390 -4.64 -19.04 23.75
CA PRO A 390 -5.29 -19.51 22.54
C PRO A 390 -5.87 -20.92 22.73
N THR A 391 -6.87 -21.29 21.93
CA THR A 391 -7.42 -22.64 21.88
C THR A 391 -6.34 -23.67 21.54
N PHE A 392 -5.45 -23.32 20.63
CA PHE A 392 -4.23 -24.08 20.30
C PHE A 392 -3.17 -23.12 19.75
N SER A 393 -1.90 -23.53 19.87
CA SER A 393 -0.76 -22.82 19.29
C SER A 393 0.21 -23.82 18.65
N GLY A 394 1.02 -23.34 17.72
CA GLY A 394 2.00 -24.20 17.05
C GLY A 394 2.78 -23.50 15.97
N VAL A 395 3.66 -24.25 15.30
CA VAL A 395 4.47 -23.80 14.18
C VAL A 395 4.11 -24.64 12.95
N ALA A 396 3.63 -23.96 11.91
CA ALA A 396 3.41 -24.58 10.60
C ALA A 396 4.68 -24.48 9.75
N ARG A 397 5.08 -25.61 9.14
CA ARG A 397 6.23 -25.68 8.24
C ARG A 397 5.82 -26.42 6.96
N SER A 398 6.41 -26.03 5.83
CA SER A 398 6.20 -26.71 4.55
C SER A 398 6.88 -28.08 4.49
N ILE A 399 7.97 -28.26 5.24
CA ILE A 399 8.76 -29.50 5.29
C ILE A 399 9.08 -29.78 6.77
N ASN A 400 8.93 -31.06 7.18
CA ASN A 400 9.42 -31.54 8.45
C ASN A 400 10.90 -31.95 8.28
N TYR A 401 11.83 -31.22 8.88
CA TYR A 401 13.26 -31.56 8.86
C TYR A 401 13.65 -32.66 9.86
N TYR A 402 12.76 -33.01 10.77
CA TYR A 402 12.95 -34.04 11.79
C TYR A 402 11.75 -34.97 11.73
N PRO A 403 11.77 -35.99 10.85
CA PRO A 403 10.68 -36.94 10.69
C PRO A 403 10.53 -37.84 11.92
#